data_f8213084933c09039837be0dce1908d6
#
_entry.id   f8213084933c09039837be0dce1908d6
#
_cell.length_a   1.000
_cell.length_b   1.000
_cell.length_c   1.000
_cell.angle_alpha   90.00
_cell.angle_beta   90.00
_cell.angle_gamma   90.00
#
_symmetry.space_group_name_H-M   'P 1'
#
loop_
_entity.id
_entity.type
_entity.pdbx_description
1 polymer ?
#
loop_
_entity_poly.entity_id
_entity_poly.type
_entity_poly.pdbx_seq_one_letter_code
_entity_poly.pdbx_strand_id
1 'polypeptide(L)'
;MNYRECYEWGRQSLKAAGIEEADLDARLLLETICHTDRNTLLVHGDRQVSHEEESAYNDWISRRARHIPLQHITGEQEFMGLTFLVNEHVLIPRQDTEILVEEVLRQLTDGSRILDMCTGSGCILLSLLHYSNDCQGTGADISTEALAVARQNADRLGIQARFVEGNL
;
A
#
# COMPACT_ATOMS: atom_id res chain seq x y z
N MET A 1 -16.44 -22.16 0.98
CA MET A 1 -17.47 -21.15 0.53
C MET A 1 -17.22 -20.78 -0.92
N ASN A 2 -18.24 -20.23 -1.60
CA ASN A 2 -18.03 -19.59 -2.92
C ASN A 2 -17.74 -18.07 -2.78
N TYR A 3 -17.38 -17.37 -3.87
CA TYR A 3 -17.07 -15.94 -3.84
C TYR A 3 -18.16 -15.08 -3.19
N ARG A 4 -19.43 -15.35 -3.54
CA ARG A 4 -20.57 -14.59 -3.00
C ARG A 4 -20.72 -14.80 -1.50
N GLU A 5 -20.60 -16.05 -1.04
CA GLU A 5 -20.70 -16.40 0.38
C GLU A 5 -19.55 -15.79 1.19
N CYS A 6 -18.31 -15.85 0.69
CA CYS A 6 -17.16 -15.20 1.31
C CYS A 6 -17.37 -13.69 1.44
N TYR A 7 -17.75 -13.04 0.35
CA TYR A 7 -17.97 -11.59 0.33
C TYR A 7 -19.07 -11.18 1.33
N GLU A 8 -20.22 -11.87 1.32
CA GLU A 8 -21.34 -11.56 2.23
C GLU A 8 -20.95 -11.76 3.69
N TRP A 9 -20.23 -12.82 4.00
CA TRP A 9 -19.73 -13.07 5.35
C TRP A 9 -18.74 -11.99 5.80
N GLY A 10 -17.77 -11.66 4.96
CA GLY A 10 -16.77 -10.61 5.25
C GLY A 10 -17.42 -9.25 5.46
N ARG A 11 -18.32 -8.87 4.55
CA ARG A 11 -19.08 -7.61 4.62
C ARG A 11 -19.88 -7.51 5.93
N GLN A 12 -20.59 -8.55 6.32
CA GLN A 12 -21.38 -8.57 7.56
C GLN A 12 -20.48 -8.49 8.78
N SER A 13 -19.35 -9.21 8.79
CA SER A 13 -18.38 -9.20 9.88
C SER A 13 -17.78 -7.80 10.08
N LEU A 14 -17.40 -7.12 9.01
CA LEU A 14 -16.84 -5.77 9.07
C LEU A 14 -17.90 -4.72 9.47
N LYS A 15 -19.14 -4.84 8.99
CA LYS A 15 -20.25 -3.97 9.44
C LYS A 15 -20.53 -4.14 10.94
N ALA A 16 -20.53 -5.35 11.44
CA ALA A 16 -20.71 -5.61 12.86
C ALA A 16 -19.58 -5.03 13.72
N ALA A 17 -18.38 -4.92 13.17
CA ALA A 17 -17.23 -4.29 13.81
C ALA A 17 -17.18 -2.73 13.65
N GLY A 18 -18.17 -2.12 12.99
CA GLY A 18 -18.24 -0.67 12.80
C GLY A 18 -17.29 -0.12 11.76
N ILE A 19 -16.88 -0.93 10.79
CA ILE A 19 -16.07 -0.47 9.66
C ILE A 19 -16.97 0.27 8.67
N GLU A 20 -16.67 1.53 8.41
CA GLU A 20 -17.50 2.41 7.54
C GLU A 20 -17.57 1.88 6.11
N GLU A 21 -16.42 1.51 5.53
CA GLU A 21 -16.30 1.02 4.15
C GLU A 21 -16.32 -0.52 4.06
N ALA A 22 -17.12 -1.18 4.90
CA ALA A 22 -17.15 -2.64 5.02
C ALA A 22 -17.40 -3.37 3.68
N ASP A 23 -18.24 -2.81 2.80
CA ASP A 23 -18.53 -3.38 1.48
C ASP A 23 -17.31 -3.33 0.57
N LEU A 24 -16.59 -2.19 0.57
CA LEU A 24 -15.37 -2.00 -0.22
C LEU A 24 -14.24 -2.88 0.31
N ASP A 25 -13.99 -2.82 1.61
CA ASP A 25 -12.88 -3.54 2.26
C ASP A 25 -13.02 -5.05 2.09
N ALA A 26 -14.21 -5.60 2.35
CA ALA A 26 -14.47 -7.03 2.16
C ALA A 26 -14.20 -7.49 0.73
N ARG A 27 -14.58 -6.68 -0.27
CA ARG A 27 -14.34 -6.97 -1.67
C ARG A 27 -12.86 -6.92 -2.02
N LEU A 28 -12.16 -5.84 -1.65
CA LEU A 28 -10.73 -5.67 -1.96
C LEU A 28 -9.87 -6.78 -1.34
N LEU A 29 -10.16 -7.17 -0.10
CA LEU A 29 -9.47 -8.27 0.56
C LEU A 29 -9.70 -9.60 -0.18
N LEU A 30 -10.92 -9.86 -0.65
CA LEU A 30 -11.22 -11.07 -1.41
C LEU A 30 -10.55 -11.05 -2.80
N GLU A 31 -10.60 -9.93 -3.50
CA GLU A 31 -9.93 -9.73 -4.79
C GLU A 31 -8.42 -10.01 -4.68
N THR A 32 -7.79 -9.49 -3.63
CA THR A 32 -6.34 -9.66 -3.41
C THR A 32 -5.98 -11.12 -3.13
N ILE A 33 -6.71 -11.80 -2.26
CA ILE A 33 -6.42 -13.19 -1.88
C ILE A 33 -6.68 -14.17 -3.03
N CYS A 34 -7.78 -13.97 -3.75
CA CYS A 34 -8.15 -14.85 -4.85
C CYS A 34 -7.52 -14.44 -6.19
N HIS A 35 -6.62 -13.44 -6.20
CA HIS A 35 -5.98 -12.91 -7.40
C HIS A 35 -6.99 -12.64 -8.54
N THR A 36 -8.07 -11.96 -8.21
CA THR A 36 -9.20 -11.72 -9.09
C THR A 36 -9.59 -10.23 -9.11
N ASP A 37 -10.64 -9.89 -9.83
CA ASP A 37 -11.16 -8.54 -9.94
C ASP A 37 -12.66 -8.48 -9.65
N ARG A 38 -13.18 -7.25 -9.52
CA ARG A 38 -14.60 -6.98 -9.26
C ARG A 38 -15.53 -7.64 -10.27
N ASN A 39 -15.18 -7.62 -11.55
CA ASN A 39 -16.05 -8.17 -12.61
C ASN A 39 -16.16 -9.68 -12.47
N THR A 40 -15.03 -10.35 -12.24
CA THR A 40 -14.99 -11.79 -12.02
C THR A 40 -15.77 -12.20 -10.77
N LEU A 41 -15.66 -11.46 -9.67
CA LEU A 41 -16.46 -11.72 -8.46
C LEU A 41 -17.97 -11.59 -8.71
N LEU A 42 -18.38 -10.61 -9.55
CA LEU A 42 -19.80 -10.41 -9.88
C LEU A 42 -20.33 -11.47 -10.83
N VAL A 43 -19.58 -11.81 -11.88
CA VAL A 43 -20.01 -12.74 -12.92
C VAL A 43 -19.92 -14.19 -12.44
N HIS A 44 -18.88 -14.53 -11.70
CA HIS A 44 -18.57 -15.88 -11.23
C HIS A 44 -18.72 -16.05 -9.71
N GLY A 45 -19.74 -15.42 -9.13
CA GLY A 45 -19.99 -15.45 -7.69
C GLY A 45 -20.20 -16.86 -7.11
N ASP A 46 -20.49 -17.84 -7.94
CA ASP A 46 -20.64 -19.26 -7.61
C ASP A 46 -19.32 -20.05 -7.60
N ARG A 47 -18.21 -19.45 -8.08
CA ARG A 47 -16.89 -20.08 -8.06
C ARG A 47 -16.45 -20.39 -6.63
N GLN A 48 -15.99 -21.63 -6.42
CA GLN A 48 -15.52 -22.08 -5.10
C GLN A 48 -14.18 -21.45 -4.78
N VAL A 49 -14.06 -20.99 -3.55
CA VAL A 49 -12.80 -20.52 -2.94
C VAL A 49 -12.07 -21.75 -2.38
N SER A 50 -10.77 -21.85 -2.56
CA SER A 50 -9.98 -22.93 -1.95
C SER A 50 -9.98 -22.80 -0.42
N HIS A 51 -9.67 -23.88 0.28
CA HIS A 51 -9.58 -23.85 1.73
C HIS A 51 -8.49 -22.90 2.24
N GLU A 52 -7.39 -22.78 1.50
CA GLU A 52 -6.28 -21.89 1.82
C GLU A 52 -6.68 -20.42 1.67
N GLU A 53 -7.32 -20.07 0.55
CA GLU A 53 -7.86 -18.73 0.30
C GLU A 53 -8.95 -18.35 1.34
N GLU A 54 -9.85 -19.28 1.66
CA GLU A 54 -10.88 -19.08 2.66
C GLU A 54 -10.28 -18.81 4.04
N SER A 55 -9.27 -19.59 4.44
CA SER A 55 -8.55 -19.41 5.71
C SER A 55 -7.84 -18.06 5.78
N ALA A 56 -7.15 -17.68 4.70
CA ALA A 56 -6.47 -16.38 4.60
C ALA A 56 -7.48 -15.22 4.65
N TYR A 57 -8.60 -15.36 3.95
CA TYR A 57 -9.65 -14.33 3.96
C TYR A 57 -10.25 -14.14 5.36
N ASN A 58 -10.52 -15.22 6.08
CA ASN A 58 -11.03 -15.17 7.45
C ASN A 58 -10.04 -14.45 8.40
N ASP A 59 -8.73 -14.72 8.27
CA ASP A 59 -7.70 -14.01 9.03
C ASP A 59 -7.68 -12.52 8.70
N TRP A 60 -7.69 -12.17 7.43
CA TRP A 60 -7.64 -10.77 6.99
C TRP A 60 -8.89 -9.98 7.41
N ILE A 61 -10.07 -10.56 7.31
CA ILE A 61 -11.32 -9.96 7.82
C ILE A 61 -11.23 -9.77 9.35
N SER A 62 -10.72 -10.76 10.09
CA SER A 62 -10.52 -10.63 11.54
C SER A 62 -9.56 -9.51 11.90
N ARG A 63 -8.47 -9.34 11.16
CA ARG A 63 -7.52 -8.25 11.36
C ARG A 63 -8.17 -6.91 11.04
N ARG A 64 -8.92 -6.80 9.94
CA ARG A 64 -9.64 -5.58 9.55
C ARG A 64 -10.72 -5.21 10.56
N ALA A 65 -11.46 -6.19 11.09
CA ALA A 65 -12.45 -5.99 12.14
C ALA A 65 -11.85 -5.45 13.47
N ARG A 66 -10.56 -5.63 13.69
CA ARG A 66 -9.81 -5.00 14.79
C ARG A 66 -9.25 -3.61 14.40
N HIS A 67 -9.76 -3.01 13.35
CA HIS A 67 -9.39 -1.69 12.83
C HIS A 67 -7.94 -1.58 12.31
N ILE A 68 -7.26 -2.71 12.02
CA ILE A 68 -5.99 -2.66 11.31
C ILE A 68 -6.24 -2.09 9.91
N PRO A 69 -5.50 -1.08 9.45
CA PRO A 69 -5.69 -0.50 8.12
C PRO A 69 -5.62 -1.55 7.02
N LEU A 70 -6.50 -1.41 6.00
CA LEU A 70 -6.55 -2.32 4.85
C LEU A 70 -5.16 -2.52 4.22
N GLN A 71 -4.43 -1.43 4.01
CA GLN A 71 -3.11 -1.42 3.38
C GLN A 71 -2.04 -2.14 4.22
N HIS A 72 -2.15 -2.11 5.55
CA HIS A 72 -1.27 -2.90 6.42
C HIS A 72 -1.60 -4.39 6.41
N ILE A 73 -2.81 -4.77 6.00
CA ILE A 73 -3.23 -6.16 5.81
C ILE A 73 -2.76 -6.66 4.45
N THR A 74 -3.01 -5.89 3.39
CA THR A 74 -2.59 -6.23 2.02
C THR A 74 -1.09 -6.05 1.81
N GLY A 75 -0.44 -5.21 2.62
CA GLY A 75 0.98 -4.89 2.55
C GLY A 75 1.36 -3.89 1.47
N GLU A 76 0.39 -3.31 0.77
CA GLU A 76 0.64 -2.43 -0.39
C GLU A 76 -0.27 -1.20 -0.40
N GLN A 77 0.25 -0.11 -0.95
CA GLN A 77 -0.48 1.13 -1.25
C GLN A 77 -0.03 1.69 -2.59
N GLU A 78 -0.98 2.04 -3.43
CA GLU A 78 -0.69 2.81 -4.65
C GLU A 78 -0.48 4.29 -4.31
N PHE A 79 0.57 4.90 -4.87
CA PHE A 79 0.89 6.30 -4.73
C PHE A 79 1.63 6.76 -5.99
N MET A 80 1.20 7.87 -6.60
CA MET A 80 1.76 8.40 -7.87
C MET A 80 1.80 7.34 -8.99
N GLY A 81 0.84 6.43 -9.05
CA GLY A 81 0.81 5.33 -10.03
C GLY A 81 1.85 4.22 -9.80
N LEU A 82 2.56 4.25 -8.67
CA LEU A 82 3.52 3.24 -8.26
C LEU A 82 2.98 2.45 -7.07
N THR A 83 3.29 1.16 -6.99
CA THR A 83 2.89 0.31 -5.86
C THR A 83 3.99 0.25 -4.82
N PHE A 84 3.73 0.77 -3.63
CA PHE A 84 4.64 0.77 -2.49
C PHE A 84 4.28 -0.30 -1.48
N LEU A 85 5.28 -1.01 -0.97
CA LEU A 85 5.16 -1.85 0.21
C LEU A 85 4.95 -0.96 1.44
N VAL A 86 4.02 -1.35 2.30
CA VAL A 86 3.73 -0.68 3.57
C VAL A 86 3.49 -1.69 4.67
N ASN A 87 3.79 -1.31 5.91
CA ASN A 87 3.54 -2.09 7.11
C ASN A 87 3.33 -1.15 8.30
N GLU A 88 3.24 -1.69 9.51
CA GLU A 88 3.03 -0.94 10.75
C GLU A 88 4.15 0.07 11.11
N HIS A 89 5.31 -0.01 10.46
CA HIS A 89 6.45 0.88 10.73
C HIS A 89 6.46 2.14 9.88
N VAL A 90 5.55 2.26 8.91
CA VAL A 90 5.48 3.41 8.01
C VAL A 90 4.08 4.00 7.94
N LEU A 91 4.01 5.30 7.76
CA LEU A 91 2.75 5.96 7.42
C LEU A 91 2.31 5.49 6.02
N ILE A 92 1.05 5.10 5.90
CA ILE A 92 0.47 4.75 4.60
C ILE A 92 0.46 6.01 3.73
N PRO A 93 1.05 5.98 2.53
CA PRO A 93 1.03 7.11 1.60
C PRO A 93 -0.39 7.60 1.34
N ARG A 94 -0.61 8.91 1.47
CA ARG A 94 -1.91 9.54 1.28
C ARG A 94 -2.00 10.21 -0.09
N GLN A 95 -3.18 10.18 -0.69
CA GLN A 95 -3.43 10.71 -2.00
C GLN A 95 -3.23 12.24 -2.09
N ASP A 96 -3.55 12.97 -1.03
CA ASP A 96 -3.31 14.42 -0.95
C ASP A 96 -1.81 14.79 -0.97
N THR A 97 -0.94 13.87 -0.54
CA THR A 97 0.53 14.05 -0.62
C THR A 97 1.05 13.96 -2.07
N GLU A 98 0.30 13.39 -2.99
CA GLU A 98 0.64 13.38 -4.42
C GLU A 98 0.76 14.81 -4.99
N ILE A 99 -0.05 15.74 -4.48
CA ILE A 99 0.02 17.16 -4.85
C ILE A 99 1.39 17.76 -4.55
N LEU A 100 1.99 17.38 -3.41
CA LEU A 100 3.34 17.81 -3.07
C LEU A 100 4.36 17.29 -4.09
N VAL A 101 4.28 16.01 -4.45
CA VAL A 101 5.19 15.40 -5.43
C VAL A 101 5.05 16.09 -6.79
N GLU A 102 3.83 16.31 -7.25
CA GLU A 102 3.56 17.01 -8.51
C GLU A 102 4.13 18.44 -8.52
N GLU A 103 3.97 19.17 -7.41
CA GLU A 103 4.48 20.55 -7.32
C GLU A 103 6.01 20.58 -7.29
N VAL A 104 6.65 19.65 -6.60
CA VAL A 104 8.13 19.54 -6.64
C VAL A 104 8.62 19.19 -8.04
N LEU A 105 7.96 18.25 -8.73
CA LEU A 105 8.32 17.87 -10.10
C LEU A 105 8.25 19.03 -11.09
N ARG A 106 7.31 19.96 -10.92
CA ARG A 106 7.23 21.17 -11.77
C ARG A 106 8.42 22.11 -11.63
N GLN A 107 9.06 22.09 -10.46
CA GLN A 107 10.18 22.99 -10.13
C GLN A 107 11.54 22.28 -10.19
N LEU A 108 11.55 20.95 -10.22
CA LEU A 108 12.76 20.14 -10.21
C LEU A 108 13.48 20.25 -11.56
N THR A 109 14.80 20.42 -11.51
CA THR A 109 15.65 20.41 -12.70
C THR A 109 16.44 19.11 -12.79
N ASP A 110 16.82 18.70 -14.00
CA ASP A 110 17.64 17.52 -14.23
C ASP A 110 18.96 17.59 -13.45
N GLY A 111 19.38 16.48 -12.88
CA GLY A 111 20.59 16.39 -12.07
C GLY A 111 20.49 16.96 -10.66
N SER A 112 19.30 17.34 -10.21
CA SER A 112 19.09 17.87 -8.87
C SER A 112 19.41 16.86 -7.78
N ARG A 113 19.77 17.36 -6.58
CA ARG A 113 19.93 16.57 -5.37
C ARG A 113 18.73 16.77 -4.47
N ILE A 114 18.10 15.66 -4.09
CA ILE A 114 16.86 15.63 -3.30
C ILE A 114 17.17 15.05 -1.92
N LEU A 115 16.72 15.72 -0.86
CA LEU A 115 16.74 15.22 0.49
C LEU A 115 15.29 15.12 0.99
N ASP A 116 14.87 13.92 1.34
CA ASP A 116 13.56 13.63 1.91
C ASP A 116 13.73 13.26 3.40
N MET A 117 13.33 14.19 4.26
CA MET A 117 13.39 14.01 5.71
C MET A 117 12.11 13.37 6.22
N CYS A 118 12.24 12.37 7.11
CA CYS A 118 11.14 11.51 7.56
C CYS A 118 10.53 10.73 6.38
N THR A 119 11.39 10.07 5.62
CA THR A 119 11.04 9.46 4.32
C THR A 119 10.02 8.33 4.44
N GLY A 120 9.88 7.68 5.60
CA GLY A 120 8.94 6.60 5.85
C GLY A 120 9.11 5.45 4.86
N SER A 121 8.08 5.17 4.07
CA SER A 121 8.10 4.15 3.00
C SER A 121 8.97 4.54 1.78
N GLY A 122 9.49 5.78 1.75
CA GLY A 122 10.21 6.32 0.60
C GLY A 122 9.31 6.83 -0.52
N CYS A 123 7.99 6.87 -0.35
CA CYS A 123 7.04 7.13 -1.43
C CYS A 123 7.24 8.48 -2.12
N ILE A 124 7.54 9.55 -1.37
CA ILE A 124 7.82 10.88 -1.95
C ILE A 124 9.12 10.84 -2.73
N LEU A 125 10.22 10.44 -2.09
CA LEU A 125 11.54 10.41 -2.69
C LEU A 125 11.58 9.54 -3.94
N LEU A 126 11.08 8.31 -3.84
CA LEU A 126 11.14 7.35 -4.94
C LEU A 126 10.25 7.76 -6.12
N SER A 127 9.10 8.39 -5.85
CA SER A 127 8.26 8.98 -6.91
C SER A 127 8.97 10.13 -7.61
N LEU A 128 9.62 11.03 -6.86
CA LEU A 128 10.40 12.12 -7.45
C LEU A 128 11.53 11.59 -8.34
N LEU A 129 12.27 10.58 -7.88
CA LEU A 129 13.35 9.96 -8.66
C LEU A 129 12.82 9.22 -9.89
N HIS A 130 11.64 8.58 -9.77
CA HIS A 130 11.03 7.86 -10.89
C HIS A 130 10.63 8.78 -12.05
N TYR A 131 10.09 9.97 -11.73
CA TYR A 131 9.55 10.91 -12.72
C TYR A 131 10.50 12.05 -13.10
N SER A 132 11.74 12.05 -12.60
CA SER A 132 12.77 13.05 -12.94
C SER A 132 13.95 12.40 -13.66
N ASN A 133 14.84 13.24 -14.22
CA ASN A 133 16.01 12.78 -14.95
C ASN A 133 17.29 13.06 -14.15
N ASP A 134 18.17 12.07 -14.06
CA ASP A 134 19.52 12.15 -13.48
C ASP A 134 19.59 12.73 -12.05
N CYS A 135 18.47 12.77 -11.33
CA CYS A 135 18.41 13.25 -9.96
C CYS A 135 19.02 12.23 -8.99
N GLN A 136 19.61 12.73 -7.91
CA GLN A 136 20.17 11.93 -6.82
C GLN A 136 19.35 12.15 -5.57
N GLY A 137 18.90 11.07 -4.94
CA GLY A 137 18.02 11.11 -3.77
C GLY A 137 18.65 10.52 -2.52
N THR A 138 18.43 11.20 -1.40
CA THR A 138 18.72 10.69 -0.06
C THR A 138 17.45 10.78 0.78
N GLY A 139 16.99 9.65 1.32
CA GLY A 139 15.93 9.56 2.32
C GLY A 139 16.52 9.41 3.71
N ALA A 140 16.05 10.20 4.65
CA ALA A 140 16.44 10.10 6.06
C ALA A 140 15.21 9.77 6.91
N ASP A 141 15.39 8.91 7.90
CA ASP A 141 14.37 8.61 8.90
C ASP A 141 15.05 8.22 10.20
N ILE A 142 14.36 8.43 11.32
CA ILE A 142 14.84 7.98 12.65
C ILE A 142 14.58 6.49 12.86
N SER A 143 13.57 5.93 12.16
CA SER A 143 13.20 4.53 12.26
C SER A 143 13.99 3.67 11.28
N THR A 144 14.78 2.76 11.80
CA THR A 144 15.50 1.75 10.99
C THR A 144 14.55 0.81 10.28
N GLU A 145 13.39 0.52 10.88
CA GLU A 145 12.33 -0.30 10.30
C GLU A 145 11.68 0.40 9.11
N ALA A 146 11.41 1.70 9.21
CA ALA A 146 10.90 2.50 8.09
C ALA A 146 11.92 2.54 6.94
N LEU A 147 13.21 2.74 7.23
CA LEU A 147 14.27 2.69 6.22
C LEU A 147 14.40 1.33 5.56
N ALA A 148 14.13 0.24 6.27
CA ALA A 148 14.09 -1.10 5.68
C ALA A 148 12.97 -1.22 4.64
N VAL A 149 11.78 -0.68 4.93
CA VAL A 149 10.66 -0.62 3.97
C VAL A 149 11.03 0.26 2.76
N ALA A 150 11.62 1.44 2.99
CA ALA A 150 12.03 2.33 1.91
C ALA A 150 13.07 1.67 0.97
N ARG A 151 14.04 0.92 1.50
CA ARG A 151 15.01 0.16 0.70
C ARG A 151 14.33 -0.94 -0.12
N GLN A 152 13.40 -1.69 0.46
CA GLN A 152 12.63 -2.70 -0.27
C GLN A 152 11.83 -2.08 -1.41
N ASN A 153 11.23 -0.92 -1.19
CA ASN A 153 10.52 -0.18 -2.23
C ASN A 153 11.45 0.30 -3.34
N ALA A 154 12.63 0.81 -3.00
CA ALA A 154 13.64 1.21 -3.97
C ALA A 154 14.09 0.03 -4.85
N ASP A 155 14.38 -1.11 -4.23
CA ASP A 155 14.77 -2.35 -4.93
C ASP A 155 13.64 -2.85 -5.85
N ARG A 156 12.41 -2.88 -5.35
CA ARG A 156 11.23 -3.34 -6.11
C ARG A 156 10.96 -2.45 -7.33
N LEU A 157 11.12 -1.15 -7.19
CA LEU A 157 10.90 -0.17 -8.27
C LEU A 157 12.13 -0.01 -9.18
N GLY A 158 13.27 -0.62 -8.84
CA GLY A 158 14.52 -0.49 -9.59
C GLY A 158 15.12 0.93 -9.52
N ILE A 159 14.86 1.66 -8.43
CA ILE A 159 15.29 3.04 -8.24
C ILE A 159 16.48 3.08 -7.28
N GLN A 160 17.55 3.77 -7.68
CA GLN A 160 18.69 3.99 -6.81
C GLN A 160 18.49 5.22 -5.92
N ALA A 161 18.53 5.02 -4.61
CA ALA A 161 18.48 6.06 -3.61
C ALA A 161 19.37 5.71 -2.41
N ARG A 162 19.86 6.72 -1.73
CA ARG A 162 20.58 6.55 -0.47
C ARG A 162 19.60 6.69 0.70
N PHE A 163 19.71 5.78 1.69
CA PHE A 163 18.90 5.84 2.90
C PHE A 163 19.81 5.90 4.13
N VAL A 164 19.58 6.88 4.99
CA VAL A 164 20.40 7.15 6.19
C VAL A 164 19.52 7.28 7.43
N GLU A 165 19.97 6.69 8.51
CA GLU A 165 19.37 6.92 9.83
C GLU A 165 19.80 8.30 10.34
N GLY A 166 18.85 9.11 10.79
CA GLY A 166 19.13 10.44 11.30
C GLY A 166 17.93 11.09 11.95
N ASN A 167 18.22 11.97 12.90
CA ASN A 167 17.24 12.83 13.55
C ASN A 167 17.44 14.27 13.07
N LEU A 168 16.33 15.04 13.06
CA LEU A 168 16.33 16.49 12.78
C LEU A 168 16.93 17.28 13.94
#